data_fb4cf3d9e917254b5d414ee2974e3fb3
#
_entry.id   fb4cf3d9e917254b5d414ee2974e3fb3
#
_cell.length_a   1.000
_cell.length_b   1.000
_cell.length_c   1.000
_cell.angle_alpha   90.00
_cell.angle_beta   90.00
_cell.angle_gamma   90.00
#
_symmetry.space_group_name_H-M   'P 1'
#
loop_
_entity.id
_entity.type
_entity.pdbx_description
1 polymer ?
#
loop_
_entity_poly.entity_id
_entity_poly.type
_entity_poly.pdbx_seq_one_letter_code
_entity_poly.pdbx_strand_id
1 'polypeptide(L)'
;MKTILLAGTMAAFAGLAAAQEIGMKDQSGMRWACGGAGVEERAALARLRPQANLELLFVTAKRGGYLADVEVAVYAADKFSPVLQVTAEGPMCLISAPKGDYRIEATYGGAKRSLRAAANTRPARVVFAFPEEPWDGIKASDEEKQQARGR
;
A
#
# COMPACT_ATOMS: atom_id res chain seq x y z
N MET A 1 -31.40 -9.16 60.52
CA MET A 1 -31.08 -8.27 59.42
C MET A 1 -29.65 -8.58 58.96
N LYS A 2 -29.54 -9.26 57.83
CA LYS A 2 -28.23 -9.63 57.24
C LYS A 2 -27.98 -8.72 56.04
N THR A 3 -27.01 -7.83 56.14
CA THR A 3 -26.57 -6.95 55.08
C THR A 3 -25.53 -7.72 54.23
N ILE A 4 -25.88 -7.99 52.97
CA ILE A 4 -24.96 -8.61 52.01
C ILE A 4 -24.30 -7.50 51.22
N LEU A 5 -23.00 -7.31 51.41
CA LEU A 5 -22.13 -6.45 50.58
C LEU A 5 -21.74 -7.24 49.33
N LEU A 6 -22.25 -6.86 48.18
CA LEU A 6 -21.75 -7.30 46.87
C LEU A 6 -20.52 -6.43 46.51
N ALA A 7 -19.34 -7.04 46.56
CA ALA A 7 -18.13 -6.47 45.99
C ALA A 7 -18.11 -6.77 44.50
N GLY A 8 -18.34 -5.74 43.66
CA GLY A 8 -18.20 -5.83 42.23
C GLY A 8 -16.74 -5.78 41.81
N THR A 9 -16.23 -6.89 41.29
CA THR A 9 -14.88 -6.97 40.72
C THR A 9 -14.92 -6.43 39.27
N MET A 10 -14.40 -5.24 39.05
CA MET A 10 -14.20 -4.66 37.72
C MET A 10 -12.96 -5.34 37.09
N ALA A 11 -13.16 -6.27 36.17
CA ALA A 11 -12.09 -6.81 35.34
C ALA A 11 -11.75 -5.81 34.25
N ALA A 12 -10.60 -5.16 34.38
CA ALA A 12 -10.02 -4.34 33.33
C ALA A 12 -9.48 -5.25 32.22
N PHE A 13 -10.18 -5.33 31.09
CA PHE A 13 -9.65 -5.91 29.87
C PHE A 13 -8.63 -4.94 29.28
N ALA A 14 -7.35 -5.14 29.57
CA ALA A 14 -6.27 -4.56 28.82
C ALA A 14 -6.23 -5.28 27.46
N GLY A 15 -6.85 -4.68 26.43
CA GLY A 15 -6.72 -5.13 25.06
C GLY A 15 -5.26 -4.94 24.62
N LEU A 16 -4.50 -6.01 24.54
CA LEU A 16 -3.24 -6.04 23.81
C LEU A 16 -3.59 -5.83 22.34
N ALA A 17 -3.34 -4.63 21.82
CA ALA A 17 -3.27 -4.38 20.39
C ALA A 17 -2.07 -5.18 19.86
N ALA A 18 -2.34 -6.39 19.36
CA ALA A 18 -1.35 -7.16 18.63
C ALA A 18 -1.00 -6.36 17.37
N ALA A 19 0.22 -5.86 17.28
CA ALA A 19 0.74 -5.31 16.04
C ALA A 19 0.61 -6.41 14.99
N GLN A 20 -0.17 -6.16 13.92
CA GLN A 20 -0.32 -7.11 12.83
C GLN A 20 1.03 -7.28 12.17
N GLU A 21 1.62 -8.44 12.32
CA GLU A 21 2.87 -8.80 11.67
C GLU A 21 2.61 -8.89 10.16
N ILE A 22 3.33 -8.07 9.39
CA ILE A 22 3.24 -8.10 7.93
C ILE A 22 3.86 -9.42 7.45
N GLY A 23 3.02 -10.26 6.87
CA GLY A 23 3.38 -11.52 6.25
C GLY A 23 2.97 -11.58 4.79
N MET A 24 3.53 -12.53 4.04
CA MET A 24 3.10 -12.79 2.66
C MET A 24 1.71 -13.42 2.66
N LYS A 25 0.79 -12.82 1.91
CA LYS A 25 -0.56 -13.33 1.65
C LYS A 25 -0.58 -14.09 0.34
N ASP A 26 -1.48 -15.07 0.20
CA ASP A 26 -1.62 -15.87 -1.02
C ASP A 26 -2.89 -15.49 -1.80
N GLN A 27 -2.76 -15.35 -3.12
CA GLN A 27 -3.87 -15.16 -4.03
C GLN A 27 -3.51 -15.71 -5.42
N SER A 28 -4.31 -16.66 -5.91
CA SER A 28 -4.19 -17.21 -7.28
C SER A 28 -2.79 -17.70 -7.65
N GLY A 29 -2.07 -18.33 -6.73
CA GLY A 29 -0.71 -18.81 -6.94
C GLY A 29 0.38 -17.74 -6.84
N MET A 30 0.01 -16.52 -6.48
CA MET A 30 0.92 -15.44 -6.14
C MET A 30 0.94 -15.19 -4.65
N ARG A 31 2.09 -14.84 -4.12
CA ARG A 31 2.24 -14.37 -2.74
C ARG A 31 2.60 -12.90 -2.75
N TRP A 32 2.05 -12.13 -1.84
CA TRP A 32 2.26 -10.69 -1.82
C TRP A 32 2.23 -10.12 -0.40
N ALA A 33 2.93 -9.00 -0.21
CA ALA A 33 2.87 -8.19 0.99
C ALA A 33 3.05 -6.71 0.60
N CYS A 34 2.16 -5.86 1.05
CA CYS A 34 2.25 -4.41 0.85
C CYS A 34 2.34 -3.69 2.19
N GLY A 35 2.94 -2.50 2.20
CA GLY A 35 3.11 -1.67 3.38
C GLY A 35 4.26 -0.67 3.22
N GLY A 36 4.96 -0.38 4.29
CA GLY A 36 6.15 0.47 4.27
C GLY A 36 5.87 1.94 4.60
N ALA A 37 4.68 2.26 5.11
CA ALA A 37 4.37 3.61 5.59
C ALA A 37 5.18 3.96 6.86
N GLY A 38 5.35 3.01 7.77
CA GLY A 38 6.11 3.16 9.01
C GLY A 38 7.48 2.49 8.99
N VAL A 39 8.31 2.81 9.98
CA VAL A 39 9.66 2.22 10.11
C VAL A 39 9.58 0.71 10.35
N GLU A 40 8.64 0.28 11.18
CA GLU A 40 8.45 -1.14 11.52
C GLU A 40 7.96 -1.95 10.32
N GLU A 41 7.04 -1.39 9.54
CA GLU A 41 6.56 -2.01 8.29
C GLU A 41 7.68 -2.14 7.26
N ARG A 42 8.51 -1.12 7.09
CA ARG A 42 9.69 -1.19 6.21
C ARG A 42 10.67 -2.26 6.64
N ALA A 43 10.90 -2.40 7.95
CA ALA A 43 11.76 -3.45 8.50
C ALA A 43 11.15 -4.84 8.27
N ALA A 44 9.84 -5.00 8.43
CA ALA A 44 9.14 -6.25 8.15
C ALA A 44 9.21 -6.63 6.67
N LEU A 45 8.95 -5.68 5.76
CA LEU A 45 9.09 -5.89 4.32
C LEU A 45 10.53 -6.22 3.90
N ALA A 46 11.52 -5.58 4.53
CA ALA A 46 12.93 -5.89 4.26
C ALA A 46 13.27 -7.36 4.56
N ARG A 47 12.66 -7.94 5.60
CA ARG A 47 12.82 -9.37 5.92
C ARG A 47 12.12 -10.30 4.92
N LEU A 48 11.02 -9.84 4.30
CA LEU A 48 10.27 -10.60 3.30
C LEU A 48 10.86 -10.47 1.89
N ARG A 49 11.68 -9.45 1.63
CA ARG A 49 12.25 -9.16 0.30
C ARG A 49 12.93 -10.37 -0.37
N PRO A 50 13.69 -11.24 0.32
CA PRO A 50 14.26 -12.44 -0.29
C PRO A 50 13.26 -13.44 -0.86
N GLN A 51 11.99 -13.37 -0.43
CA GLN A 51 10.90 -14.23 -0.91
C GLN A 51 10.20 -13.66 -2.14
N ALA A 52 10.49 -12.43 -2.53
CA ALA A 52 9.86 -11.74 -3.64
C ALA A 52 10.76 -11.70 -4.88
N ASN A 53 10.15 -11.73 -6.06
CA ASN A 53 10.83 -11.53 -7.33
C ASN A 53 10.31 -10.31 -8.11
N LEU A 54 9.29 -9.63 -7.59
CA LEU A 54 8.84 -8.32 -8.04
C LEU A 54 8.71 -7.40 -6.82
N GLU A 55 9.28 -6.21 -6.92
CA GLU A 55 9.16 -5.13 -5.92
C GLU A 55 8.54 -3.92 -6.59
N LEU A 56 7.37 -3.50 -6.13
CA LEU A 56 6.67 -2.32 -6.63
C LEU A 56 6.87 -1.17 -5.66
N LEU A 57 7.12 0.01 -6.18
CA LEU A 57 7.23 1.25 -5.42
C LEU A 57 6.32 2.31 -6.02
N PHE A 58 5.55 3.02 -5.18
CA PHE A 58 4.61 4.05 -5.59
C PHE A 58 5.04 5.41 -5.07
N VAL A 59 5.26 6.36 -5.98
CA VAL A 59 5.79 7.67 -5.66
C VAL A 59 5.11 8.77 -6.47
N THR A 60 5.20 10.01 -6.00
CA THR A 60 4.87 11.19 -6.80
C THR A 60 6.01 11.52 -7.76
N ALA A 61 5.68 11.97 -8.97
CA ALA A 61 6.65 12.15 -10.06
C ALA A 61 7.67 13.26 -9.80
N LYS A 62 7.26 14.36 -9.14
CA LYS A 62 8.13 15.53 -8.94
C LYS A 62 8.95 15.44 -7.66
N ARG A 63 8.30 15.13 -6.55
CA ARG A 63 8.93 15.14 -5.20
C ARG A 63 9.40 13.78 -4.75
N GLY A 64 8.97 12.69 -5.42
CA GLY A 64 9.27 11.34 -5.01
C GLY A 64 8.63 10.95 -3.68
N GLY A 65 7.55 11.65 -3.28
CA GLY A 65 6.80 11.34 -2.07
C GLY A 65 6.17 9.96 -2.16
N TYR A 66 6.17 9.24 -1.07
CA TYR A 66 5.58 7.90 -1.01
C TYR A 66 4.05 7.97 -1.01
N LEU A 67 3.43 7.08 -1.78
CA LEU A 67 1.98 6.98 -1.92
C LEU A 67 1.44 5.72 -1.24
N ALA A 68 0.26 5.84 -0.65
CA ALA A 68 -0.52 4.72 -0.12
C ALA A 68 -1.86 4.65 -0.84
N ASP A 69 -2.62 3.58 -0.58
CA ASP A 69 -3.94 3.34 -1.17
C ASP A 69 -3.94 3.29 -2.71
N VAL A 70 -2.85 2.77 -3.26
CA VAL A 70 -2.72 2.53 -4.70
C VAL A 70 -3.39 1.21 -5.06
N GLU A 71 -4.31 1.24 -6.01
CA GLU A 71 -4.93 0.04 -6.56
C GLU A 71 -3.98 -0.64 -7.54
N VAL A 72 -3.67 -1.90 -7.31
CA VAL A 72 -2.73 -2.70 -8.12
C VAL A 72 -3.44 -3.89 -8.73
N ALA A 73 -3.29 -4.07 -10.04
CA ALA A 73 -3.73 -5.25 -10.76
C ALA A 73 -2.56 -5.84 -11.55
N VAL A 74 -2.30 -7.13 -11.36
CA VAL A 74 -1.24 -7.86 -12.05
C VAL A 74 -1.86 -8.84 -13.02
N TYR A 75 -1.42 -8.81 -14.26
CA TYR A 75 -1.88 -9.68 -15.35
C TYR A 75 -0.71 -10.53 -15.84
N ALA A 76 -0.91 -11.82 -16.01
CA ALA A 76 0.02 -12.62 -16.79
C ALA A 76 -0.04 -12.18 -18.26
N ALA A 77 1.07 -12.33 -19.00
CA ALA A 77 1.22 -11.74 -20.34
C ALA A 77 0.12 -12.14 -21.34
N ASP A 78 -0.43 -13.32 -21.17
CA ASP A 78 -1.46 -13.92 -22.04
C ASP A 78 -2.90 -13.83 -21.47
N LYS A 79 -3.09 -13.14 -20.34
CA LYS A 79 -4.36 -13.05 -19.63
C LYS A 79 -4.98 -11.66 -19.71
N PHE A 80 -6.29 -11.61 -19.91
CA PHE A 80 -7.08 -10.38 -19.85
C PHE A 80 -7.63 -10.11 -18.45
N SER A 81 -7.78 -11.16 -17.63
CA SER A 81 -8.19 -11.04 -16.24
C SER A 81 -6.97 -10.94 -15.32
N PRO A 82 -7.00 -10.10 -14.27
CA PRO A 82 -5.90 -10.01 -13.34
C PRO A 82 -5.74 -11.32 -12.55
N VAL A 83 -4.49 -11.71 -12.32
CA VAL A 83 -4.13 -12.84 -11.47
C VAL A 83 -3.92 -12.39 -10.02
N LEU A 84 -3.72 -11.10 -9.79
CA LEU A 84 -3.65 -10.48 -8.47
C LEU A 84 -4.31 -9.09 -8.53
N GLN A 85 -5.19 -8.81 -7.58
CA GLN A 85 -5.73 -7.48 -7.33
C GLN A 85 -5.62 -7.15 -5.85
N VAL A 86 -4.96 -6.03 -5.54
CA VAL A 86 -4.78 -5.58 -4.18
C VAL A 86 -4.80 -4.05 -4.09
N THR A 87 -5.16 -3.52 -2.94
CA THR A 87 -4.92 -2.12 -2.60
C THR A 87 -3.67 -2.07 -1.72
N ALA A 88 -2.66 -1.36 -2.19
CA ALA A 88 -1.41 -1.17 -1.47
C ALA A 88 -1.60 -0.15 -0.35
N GLU A 89 -1.65 -0.59 0.89
CA GLU A 89 -1.83 0.28 2.08
C GLU A 89 -0.61 1.15 2.36
N GLY A 90 0.53 0.87 1.73
CA GLY A 90 1.75 1.65 1.81
C GLY A 90 2.48 1.73 0.48
N PRO A 91 3.62 2.43 0.43
CA PRO A 91 4.30 2.76 -0.81
C PRO A 91 5.00 1.59 -1.49
N MET A 92 5.05 0.42 -0.86
CA MET A 92 5.81 -0.72 -1.36
C MET A 92 4.96 -1.98 -1.38
N CYS A 93 5.04 -2.75 -2.47
CA CYS A 93 4.52 -4.11 -2.56
C CYS A 93 5.62 -5.07 -2.99
N LEU A 94 5.73 -6.16 -2.26
CA LEU A 94 6.55 -7.32 -2.60
C LEU A 94 5.66 -8.40 -3.18
N ILE A 95 6.02 -8.97 -4.31
CA ILE A 95 5.26 -10.03 -4.98
C ILE A 95 6.21 -11.18 -5.30
N SER A 96 5.80 -12.39 -4.91
CA SER A 96 6.40 -13.64 -5.34
C SER A 96 5.48 -14.24 -6.40
N ALA A 97 5.87 -14.12 -7.65
CA ALA A 97 5.12 -14.57 -8.81
C ALA A 97 5.79 -15.80 -9.45
N PRO A 98 5.03 -16.71 -10.07
CA PRO A 98 5.59 -17.70 -10.97
C PRO A 98 6.45 -17.04 -12.03
N LYS A 99 7.52 -17.72 -12.45
CA LYS A 99 8.40 -17.22 -13.53
C LYS A 99 7.60 -16.90 -14.78
N GLY A 100 7.78 -15.71 -15.33
CA GLY A 100 7.08 -15.25 -16.52
C GLY A 100 7.04 -13.74 -16.64
N ASP A 101 6.38 -13.28 -17.69
CA ASP A 101 6.17 -11.87 -17.98
C ASP A 101 4.80 -11.43 -17.47
N TYR A 102 4.77 -10.25 -16.87
CA TYR A 102 3.58 -9.67 -16.27
C TYR A 102 3.40 -8.23 -16.73
N ARG A 103 2.13 -7.85 -16.89
CA ARG A 103 1.70 -6.47 -17.01
C ARG A 103 1.11 -6.04 -15.67
N ILE A 104 1.62 -4.97 -15.13
CA ILE A 104 1.21 -4.45 -13.82
C ILE A 104 0.56 -3.10 -14.04
N GLU A 105 -0.67 -2.95 -13.60
CA GLU A 105 -1.40 -1.70 -13.61
C GLU A 105 -1.51 -1.17 -12.18
N ALA A 106 -1.21 0.10 -12.01
CA ALA A 106 -1.38 0.80 -10.76
C ALA A 106 -2.22 2.06 -10.97
N THR A 107 -3.21 2.27 -10.12
CA THR A 107 -4.14 3.41 -10.19
C THR A 107 -4.11 4.19 -8.88
N TYR A 108 -3.91 5.50 -9.00
CA TYR A 108 -3.93 6.43 -7.87
C TYR A 108 -4.51 7.77 -8.31
N GLY A 109 -5.46 8.32 -7.53
CA GLY A 109 -6.06 9.64 -7.81
C GLY A 109 -6.67 9.74 -9.22
N GLY A 110 -7.26 8.66 -9.74
CA GLY A 110 -7.81 8.61 -11.09
C GLY A 110 -6.77 8.43 -12.22
N ALA A 111 -5.47 8.49 -11.91
CA ALA A 111 -4.40 8.24 -12.88
C ALA A 111 -4.02 6.75 -12.88
N LYS A 112 -4.00 6.13 -14.06
CA LYS A 112 -3.57 4.75 -14.26
C LYS A 112 -2.20 4.72 -14.93
N ARG A 113 -1.31 3.87 -14.42
CA ARG A 113 -0.01 3.55 -15.01
C ARG A 113 0.06 2.05 -15.29
N SER A 114 0.65 1.70 -16.41
CA SER A 114 0.85 0.30 -16.80
C SER A 114 2.31 0.08 -17.16
N LEU A 115 2.95 -0.88 -16.51
CA LEU A 115 4.33 -1.26 -16.75
C LEU A 115 4.43 -2.77 -16.93
N ARG A 116 5.46 -3.23 -17.63
CA ARG A 116 5.77 -4.65 -17.78
C ARG A 116 6.99 -5.01 -16.95
N ALA A 117 6.96 -6.20 -16.37
CA ALA A 117 8.09 -6.74 -15.62
C ALA A 117 8.14 -8.26 -15.79
N ALA A 118 9.35 -8.80 -15.79
CA ALA A 118 9.59 -10.23 -15.80
C ALA A 118 9.89 -10.72 -14.38
N ALA A 119 9.13 -11.70 -13.91
CA ALA A 119 9.43 -12.40 -12.67
C ALA A 119 10.43 -13.50 -12.94
N ASN A 120 11.62 -13.36 -12.40
CA ASN A 120 12.77 -14.26 -12.56
C ASN A 120 13.44 -14.52 -11.19
N THR A 121 14.51 -15.29 -11.21
CA THR A 121 15.37 -15.49 -10.02
C THR A 121 16.04 -14.20 -9.56
N ARG A 122 16.29 -13.25 -10.48
CA ARG A 122 16.74 -11.89 -10.12
C ARG A 122 15.50 -11.02 -9.91
N PRO A 123 15.31 -10.44 -8.71
CA PRO A 123 14.17 -9.56 -8.43
C PRO A 123 14.14 -8.35 -9.36
N ALA A 124 12.97 -8.05 -9.92
CA ALA A 124 12.72 -6.84 -10.70
C ALA A 124 12.08 -5.77 -9.80
N ARG A 125 12.61 -4.55 -9.85
CA ARG A 125 12.02 -3.39 -9.18
C ARG A 125 11.29 -2.52 -10.20
N VAL A 126 10.03 -2.21 -9.91
CA VAL A 126 9.15 -1.41 -10.76
C VAL A 126 8.69 -0.20 -9.96
N VAL A 127 8.99 0.99 -10.49
CA VAL A 127 8.60 2.25 -9.86
C VAL A 127 7.44 2.87 -10.64
N PHE A 128 6.33 3.09 -9.96
CA PHE A 128 5.18 3.80 -10.49
C PHE A 128 5.21 5.25 -10.00
N ALA A 129 5.40 6.18 -10.93
CA ALA A 129 5.38 7.60 -10.66
C ALA A 129 4.04 8.20 -11.10
N PHE A 130 3.32 8.81 -10.17
CA PHE A 130 2.04 9.45 -10.40
C PHE A 130 2.17 10.96 -10.41
N PRO A 131 1.31 11.69 -11.15
CA PRO A 131 1.24 13.13 -11.03
C PRO A 131 1.02 13.50 -9.57
N GLU A 132 1.68 14.55 -9.12
CA GLU A 132 1.29 15.14 -7.84
C GLU A 132 -0.15 15.62 -7.97
N GLU A 133 -1.01 15.19 -7.06
CA GLU A 133 -2.32 15.81 -6.96
C GLU A 133 -2.13 17.31 -6.79
N PRO A 134 -2.99 18.14 -7.41
CA PRO A 134 -3.03 19.55 -7.07
C PRO A 134 -3.28 19.60 -5.56
N TRP A 135 -2.21 19.83 -4.85
CA TRP A 135 -2.17 19.87 -3.41
C TRP A 135 -3.22 20.86 -2.92
N ASP A 136 -3.80 20.61 -1.76
CA ASP A 136 -4.78 21.51 -1.13
C ASP A 136 -4.30 22.98 -1.01
N GLY A 137 -3.04 23.25 -1.27
CA GLY A 137 -2.47 24.56 -1.50
C GLY A 137 -3.09 25.33 -2.68
N ILE A 138 -3.73 24.64 -3.64
CA ILE A 138 -4.48 25.34 -4.71
C ILE A 138 -5.83 25.79 -4.17
N LYS A 139 -6.46 25.06 -3.28
CA LYS A 139 -7.67 25.52 -2.59
C LYS A 139 -7.37 26.72 -1.70
N ALA A 140 -6.26 26.71 -0.98
CA ALA A 140 -5.79 27.86 -0.21
C ALA A 140 -5.52 29.08 -1.09
N SER A 141 -4.95 28.88 -2.28
CA SER A 141 -4.71 29.98 -3.22
C SER A 141 -5.98 30.55 -3.86
N ASP A 142 -7.03 29.73 -4.00
CA ASP A 142 -8.33 30.21 -4.50
C ASP A 142 -9.09 30.98 -3.43
N GLU A 143 -9.00 30.56 -2.17
CA GLU A 143 -9.53 31.31 -1.03
C GLU A 143 -8.77 32.62 -0.82
N GLU A 144 -7.46 32.62 -0.96
CA GLU A 144 -6.61 33.82 -0.91
C GLU A 144 -6.93 34.79 -2.04
N LYS A 145 -7.15 34.28 -3.26
CA LYS A 145 -7.59 35.10 -4.40
C LYS A 145 -9.00 35.65 -4.24
N GLN A 146 -9.90 34.93 -3.58
CA GLN A 146 -11.24 35.43 -3.27
C GLN A 146 -11.19 36.52 -2.21
N GLN A 147 -10.37 36.38 -1.18
CA GLN A 147 -10.16 37.42 -0.17
C GLN A 147 -9.49 38.67 -0.75
N ALA A 148 -8.58 38.51 -1.70
CA ALA A 148 -7.93 39.65 -2.37
C ALA A 148 -8.89 40.42 -3.31
N ARG A 149 -9.95 39.77 -3.83
CA ARG A 149 -10.97 40.41 -4.67
C ARG A 149 -12.10 41.09 -3.88
N GLY A 150 -12.18 40.83 -2.58
CA GLY A 150 -13.20 41.41 -1.69
C GLY A 150 -12.75 42.66 -0.95
N ARG A 151 -11.64 43.27 -1.31
CA ARG A 151 -11.16 44.56 -0.75
C ARG A 151 -11.21 45.69 -1.77
#